data_addc05818abbbdaafed7c69b099e7a80
#
_entry.id   addc05818abbbdaafed7c69b099e7a80
#
_cell.length_a   1.000
_cell.length_b   1.000
_cell.length_c   1.000
_cell.angle_alpha   90.00
_cell.angle_beta   90.00
_cell.angle_gamma   90.00
#
_symmetry.space_group_name_H-M   'P 1'
#
loop_
_entity.id
_entity.type
_entity.pdbx_description
1 polymer ?
#
loop_
_entity_poly.entity_id
_entity_poly.type
_entity_poly.pdbx_seq_one_letter_code
_entity_poly.pdbx_strand_id
1 'polypeptide(L)'
;IKHEDENKRKNLLYLHFTMDDNMSLTEEIKSRYKGLYSGVFYDRYILGQWAAADGLIYDMFTKANIIKDNDVPVGLVNHPTTRRYIAIDYGTSNATAFLDIYDDGQRIWVLREYYYSGKDKMRQKTDSEYADDLIAFGGEKVIFTILDPSALSFKTELKKRGLRVKEADNEVLDGIRMTSTLFATKKLLIHERCEKLIAELQGYIWDEKAQ
;
A
#
# COMPACT_ATOMS: atom_id res chain seq x y z
N ILE A 1 16.08 -14.06 24.22
CA ILE A 1 16.71 -15.23 23.58
C ILE A 1 16.58 -16.38 24.59
N LYS A 2 15.66 -17.32 24.35
CA LYS A 2 15.54 -18.53 25.17
C LYS A 2 16.58 -19.52 24.65
N HIS A 3 17.60 -19.82 25.47
CA HIS A 3 18.49 -20.94 25.19
C HIS A 3 17.97 -22.20 25.91
N GLU A 4 17.85 -23.29 25.16
CA GLU A 4 17.42 -24.61 25.67
C GLU A 4 18.51 -25.24 26.58
N ASP A 5 19.77 -24.89 26.35
CA ASP A 5 20.91 -25.34 27.12
C ASP A 5 21.16 -24.42 28.33
N GLU A 6 20.96 -24.91 29.55
CA GLU A 6 21.14 -24.15 30.79
C GLU A 6 22.56 -23.59 30.94
N ASN A 7 23.59 -24.28 30.45
CA ASN A 7 24.98 -23.83 30.51
C ASN A 7 25.30 -22.67 29.59
N LYS A 8 24.39 -22.34 28.61
CA LYS A 8 24.51 -21.23 27.69
C LYS A 8 23.59 -20.06 28.03
N ARG A 9 22.80 -20.18 29.10
CA ARG A 9 21.91 -19.10 29.54
C ARG A 9 22.74 -17.92 30.02
N LYS A 10 22.59 -16.78 29.38
CA LYS A 10 23.09 -15.52 29.91
C LYS A 10 22.16 -15.07 31.04
N ASN A 11 22.69 -14.35 32.05
CA ASN A 11 21.87 -13.63 33.04
C ASN A 11 21.09 -12.53 32.28
N LEU A 12 19.93 -12.89 31.78
CA LEU A 12 19.05 -12.02 31.01
C LEU A 12 17.70 -11.91 31.69
N LEU A 13 17.35 -10.71 32.12
CA LEU A 13 16.00 -10.39 32.57
C LEU A 13 15.18 -10.00 31.31
N TYR A 14 14.18 -10.81 30.98
CA TYR A 14 13.21 -10.50 29.95
C TYR A 14 11.94 -9.95 30.60
N LEU A 15 11.66 -8.67 30.37
CA LEU A 15 10.43 -8.03 30.81
C LEU A 15 9.56 -7.79 29.56
N HIS A 16 8.33 -8.25 29.61
CA HIS A 16 7.34 -8.06 28.57
C HIS A 16 6.31 -7.05 29.06
N PHE A 17 6.18 -5.95 28.29
CA PHE A 17 5.17 -4.93 28.53
C PHE A 17 4.32 -4.79 27.30
N THR A 18 3.02 -4.66 27.51
CA THR A 18 2.04 -4.33 26.48
C THR A 18 1.57 -2.90 26.68
N MET A 19 0.80 -2.39 25.72
CA MET A 19 0.16 -1.08 25.87
C MET A 19 -0.84 -1.06 27.03
N ASP A 20 -1.44 -2.21 27.37
CA ASP A 20 -2.40 -2.33 28.47
C ASP A 20 -1.74 -2.16 29.84
N ASP A 21 -0.44 -2.44 29.96
CA ASP A 21 0.34 -2.24 31.18
C ASP A 21 0.68 -0.76 31.43
N ASN A 22 0.49 0.11 30.46
CA ASN A 22 0.72 1.55 30.60
C ASN A 22 -0.50 2.25 31.21
N MET A 23 -0.43 2.46 32.51
CA MET A 23 -1.51 3.11 33.27
C MET A 23 -1.72 4.60 32.93
N SER A 24 -0.79 5.24 32.22
CA SER A 24 -0.92 6.63 31.79
C SER A 24 -1.80 6.78 30.54
N LEU A 25 -2.15 5.69 29.85
CA LEU A 25 -2.98 5.70 28.69
C LEU A 25 -4.45 5.48 29.04
N THR A 26 -5.33 6.38 28.58
CA THR A 26 -6.76 6.18 28.70
C THR A 26 -7.25 5.07 27.78
N GLU A 27 -8.40 4.46 28.09
CA GLU A 27 -8.99 3.40 27.26
C GLU A 27 -9.33 3.92 25.83
N GLU A 28 -9.67 5.19 25.70
CA GLU A 28 -9.89 5.82 24.39
C GLU A 28 -8.60 5.83 23.56
N ILE A 29 -7.49 6.22 24.15
CA ILE A 29 -6.17 6.23 23.49
C ILE A 29 -5.77 4.79 23.12
N LYS A 30 -5.91 3.84 24.05
CA LYS A 30 -5.62 2.42 23.79
C LYS A 30 -6.46 1.87 22.63
N SER A 31 -7.77 2.14 22.63
CA SER A 31 -8.68 1.71 21.58
C SER A 31 -8.29 2.30 20.19
N ARG A 32 -7.92 3.57 20.18
CA ARG A 32 -7.44 4.24 18.96
C ARG A 32 -6.18 3.55 18.41
N TYR A 33 -5.20 3.28 19.27
CA TYR A 33 -3.97 2.60 18.84
C TYR A 33 -4.24 1.16 18.37
N LYS A 34 -5.08 0.40 19.09
CA LYS A 34 -5.49 -0.94 18.69
C LYS A 34 -6.16 -0.95 17.31
N GLY A 35 -6.90 0.09 16.97
CA GLY A 35 -7.51 0.24 15.65
C GLY A 35 -6.56 0.69 14.51
N LEU A 36 -5.32 1.13 14.84
CA LEU A 36 -4.34 1.55 13.85
C LEU A 36 -3.48 0.41 13.29
N TYR A 37 -3.48 -0.75 13.93
CA TYR A 37 -2.61 -1.86 13.60
C TYR A 37 -3.41 -3.13 13.30
N SER A 38 -2.87 -3.98 12.42
CA SER A 38 -3.39 -5.31 12.10
C SER A 38 -2.25 -6.27 11.77
N GLY A 39 -2.52 -7.60 11.80
CA GLY A 39 -1.53 -8.63 11.49
C GLY A 39 -0.28 -8.54 12.36
N VAL A 40 0.89 -8.81 11.77
CA VAL A 40 2.18 -8.81 12.47
C VAL A 40 2.49 -7.49 13.20
N PHE A 41 1.97 -6.37 12.70
CA PHE A 41 2.16 -5.07 13.36
C PHE A 41 1.33 -4.95 14.64
N TYR A 42 0.13 -5.53 14.68
CA TYR A 42 -0.65 -5.61 15.90
C TYR A 42 0.08 -6.46 16.95
N ASP A 43 0.59 -7.61 16.56
CA ASP A 43 1.33 -8.50 17.43
C ASP A 43 2.57 -7.81 18.01
N ARG A 44 3.33 -7.09 17.18
CA ARG A 44 4.56 -6.38 17.60
C ARG A 44 4.28 -5.16 18.46
N TYR A 45 3.39 -4.27 18.02
CA TYR A 45 3.24 -2.92 18.62
C TYR A 45 2.15 -2.85 19.69
N ILE A 46 1.13 -3.73 19.62
CA ILE A 46 0.05 -3.76 20.61
C ILE A 46 0.30 -4.86 21.64
N LEU A 47 0.59 -6.09 21.19
CA LEU A 47 0.80 -7.23 22.09
C LEU A 47 2.25 -7.36 22.56
N GLY A 48 3.19 -6.56 22.02
CA GLY A 48 4.61 -6.61 22.40
C GLY A 48 5.27 -7.94 22.07
N GLN A 49 4.73 -8.70 21.13
CA GLN A 49 5.25 -10.02 20.77
C GLN A 49 6.45 -9.90 19.84
N TRP A 50 7.39 -10.84 19.97
CA TRP A 50 8.46 -11.03 19.00
C TRP A 50 7.92 -11.87 17.83
N ALA A 51 7.02 -11.27 17.04
CA ALA A 51 6.48 -11.92 15.86
C ALA A 51 7.49 -11.79 14.72
N ALA A 52 7.88 -12.92 14.13
CA ALA A 52 8.62 -12.91 12.88
C ALA A 52 7.71 -12.38 11.77
N ALA A 53 8.27 -11.57 10.88
CA ALA A 53 7.56 -11.13 9.68
C ALA A 53 7.80 -12.19 8.59
N ASP A 54 7.23 -13.38 8.77
CA ASP A 54 7.34 -14.49 7.83
C ASP A 54 6.05 -14.59 7.00
N GLY A 55 6.20 -14.99 5.75
CA GLY A 55 5.07 -15.22 4.86
C GLY A 55 4.56 -13.96 4.16
N LEU A 56 3.26 -13.93 3.88
CA LEU A 56 2.63 -12.84 3.13
C LEU A 56 2.57 -11.54 3.93
N ILE A 57 2.93 -10.43 3.28
CA ILE A 57 2.81 -9.09 3.86
C ILE A 57 1.34 -8.70 4.06
N TYR A 58 0.49 -9.07 3.08
CA TYR A 58 -0.94 -8.75 3.08
C TYR A 58 -1.81 -10.00 3.22
N ASP A 59 -1.60 -10.80 4.28
CA ASP A 59 -2.40 -12.00 4.59
C ASP A 59 -3.89 -11.68 4.83
N MET A 60 -4.19 -10.44 5.26
CA MET A 60 -5.55 -9.93 5.44
C MET A 60 -6.25 -9.56 4.12
N PHE A 61 -5.54 -9.49 2.99
CA PHE A 61 -6.12 -9.28 1.67
C PHE A 61 -6.87 -10.53 1.22
N THR A 62 -8.18 -10.43 1.10
CA THR A 62 -9.06 -11.57 0.81
C THR A 62 -10.00 -11.25 -0.36
N LYS A 63 -10.75 -12.25 -0.80
CA LYS A 63 -11.82 -12.08 -1.81
C LYS A 63 -12.82 -10.97 -1.45
N ALA A 64 -12.99 -10.66 -0.16
CA ALA A 64 -13.89 -9.58 0.29
C ALA A 64 -13.32 -8.16 0.01
N ASN A 65 -12.05 -8.06 -0.39
CA ASN A 65 -11.45 -6.80 -0.84
C ASN A 65 -11.51 -6.65 -2.37
N ILE A 66 -11.91 -7.70 -3.10
CA ILE A 66 -12.05 -7.71 -4.55
C ILE A 66 -13.50 -7.45 -4.92
N ILE A 67 -13.72 -6.46 -5.77
CA ILE A 67 -15.06 -6.00 -6.17
C ILE A 67 -15.26 -6.14 -7.67
N LYS A 68 -16.53 -6.16 -8.07
CA LYS A 68 -17.01 -6.17 -9.46
C LYS A 68 -17.71 -4.87 -9.81
N ASP A 69 -18.08 -4.71 -11.07
CA ASP A 69 -18.82 -3.52 -11.54
C ASP A 69 -20.10 -3.24 -10.71
N ASN A 70 -20.83 -4.28 -10.32
CA ASN A 70 -22.05 -4.14 -9.53
C ASN A 70 -21.82 -3.72 -8.06
N ASP A 71 -20.61 -3.85 -7.56
CA ASP A 71 -20.24 -3.47 -6.19
C ASP A 71 -19.79 -1.99 -6.12
N VAL A 72 -19.53 -1.38 -7.26
CA VAL A 72 -19.14 0.04 -7.35
C VAL A 72 -20.38 0.93 -7.20
N PRO A 73 -20.41 1.85 -6.22
CA PRO A 73 -21.56 2.73 -6.03
C PRO A 73 -21.88 3.54 -7.29
N VAL A 74 -23.16 3.59 -7.63
CA VAL A 74 -23.63 4.41 -8.76
C VAL A 74 -23.26 5.87 -8.51
N GLY A 75 -22.59 6.48 -9.49
CA GLY A 75 -22.16 7.87 -9.40
C GLY A 75 -20.85 8.12 -8.67
N LEU A 76 -20.20 7.08 -8.11
CA LEU A 76 -18.91 7.23 -7.39
C LEU A 76 -17.91 8.11 -8.16
N VAL A 77 -17.71 7.81 -9.43
CA VAL A 77 -16.71 8.48 -10.30
C VAL A 77 -17.01 9.96 -10.52
N ASN A 78 -18.28 10.34 -10.51
CA ASN A 78 -18.74 11.71 -10.79
C ASN A 78 -19.27 12.43 -9.53
N HIS A 79 -19.18 11.82 -8.37
CA HIS A 79 -19.69 12.43 -7.14
C HIS A 79 -18.82 13.65 -6.76
N PRO A 80 -19.40 14.79 -6.39
CA PRO A 80 -18.65 16.02 -6.12
C PRO A 80 -17.62 15.92 -4.98
N THR A 81 -17.86 15.03 -4.01
CA THR A 81 -16.95 14.81 -2.86
C THR A 81 -15.94 13.71 -3.08
N THR A 82 -16.08 12.91 -4.15
CA THR A 82 -15.12 11.87 -4.47
C THR A 82 -13.84 12.50 -4.99
N ARG A 83 -12.72 12.13 -4.38
CA ARG A 83 -11.40 12.55 -4.79
C ARG A 83 -10.78 11.48 -5.68
N ARG A 84 -10.22 11.86 -6.80
CA ARG A 84 -9.57 10.96 -7.73
C ARG A 84 -8.08 11.22 -7.79
N TYR A 85 -7.30 10.14 -7.70
CA TYR A 85 -5.84 10.14 -7.77
C TYR A 85 -5.36 9.07 -8.76
N ILE A 86 -4.16 9.24 -9.30
CA ILE A 86 -3.44 8.15 -9.95
C ILE A 86 -2.13 7.94 -9.19
N ALA A 87 -1.91 6.74 -8.68
CA ALA A 87 -0.61 6.32 -8.15
C ALA A 87 0.19 5.66 -9.26
N ILE A 88 1.49 5.96 -9.32
CA ILE A 88 2.40 5.46 -10.34
C ILE A 88 3.58 4.78 -9.66
N ASP A 89 3.81 3.53 -10.03
CA ASP A 89 5.10 2.86 -9.88
C ASP A 89 5.85 2.95 -11.22
N TYR A 90 6.91 3.76 -11.26
CA TYR A 90 7.68 4.03 -12.47
C TYR A 90 8.94 3.16 -12.51
N GLY A 91 8.89 2.11 -13.32
CA GLY A 91 10.00 1.20 -13.51
C GLY A 91 10.82 1.53 -14.76
N THR A 92 12.13 1.76 -14.61
CA THR A 92 13.06 1.89 -15.75
C THR A 92 13.51 0.53 -16.28
N SER A 93 13.72 -0.44 -15.40
CA SER A 93 14.09 -1.83 -15.72
C SER A 93 12.99 -2.82 -15.42
N ASN A 94 12.07 -2.46 -14.53
CA ASN A 94 10.88 -3.20 -14.15
C ASN A 94 9.67 -2.67 -14.92
N ALA A 95 8.51 -3.26 -14.66
CA ALA A 95 7.26 -2.77 -15.21
C ALA A 95 6.90 -1.39 -14.65
N THR A 96 6.19 -0.59 -15.46
CA THR A 96 5.54 0.62 -15.00
C THR A 96 4.05 0.34 -14.81
N ALA A 97 3.50 0.76 -13.67
CA ALA A 97 2.08 0.60 -13.36
C ALA A 97 1.43 1.93 -12.96
N PHE A 98 0.17 2.11 -13.35
CA PHE A 98 -0.70 3.20 -12.89
C PHE A 98 -1.93 2.60 -12.24
N LEU A 99 -2.35 3.14 -11.11
CA LEU A 99 -3.56 2.76 -10.40
C LEU A 99 -4.53 3.94 -10.35
N ASP A 100 -5.74 3.75 -10.84
CA ASP A 100 -6.82 4.75 -10.80
C ASP A 100 -7.61 4.61 -9.50
N ILE A 101 -7.43 5.57 -8.61
CA ILE A 101 -7.87 5.52 -7.22
C ILE A 101 -8.94 6.57 -6.97
N TYR A 102 -10.03 6.15 -6.34
CA TYR A 102 -11.13 7.00 -5.90
C TYR A 102 -11.28 6.91 -4.39
N ASP A 103 -11.37 8.06 -3.73
CA ASP A 103 -11.59 8.18 -2.29
C ASP A 103 -12.91 8.92 -2.06
N ASP A 104 -13.90 8.23 -1.49
CA ASP A 104 -15.22 8.79 -1.17
C ASP A 104 -15.31 9.35 0.27
N GLY A 105 -14.18 9.32 1.00
CA GLY A 105 -14.08 9.72 2.40
C GLY A 105 -14.40 8.61 3.39
N GLN A 106 -14.94 7.47 2.96
CA GLN A 106 -15.19 6.30 3.78
C GLN A 106 -14.36 5.10 3.32
N ARG A 107 -14.20 4.94 2.01
CA ARG A 107 -13.49 3.85 1.35
C ARG A 107 -12.60 4.38 0.23
N ILE A 108 -11.59 3.60 -0.07
CA ILE A 108 -10.69 3.79 -1.19
C ILE A 108 -10.96 2.69 -2.21
N TRP A 109 -11.18 3.08 -3.45
CA TRP A 109 -11.55 2.23 -4.56
C TRP A 109 -10.46 2.28 -5.62
N VAL A 110 -9.80 1.16 -5.90
CA VAL A 110 -8.88 1.01 -7.03
C VAL A 110 -9.67 0.40 -8.18
N LEU A 111 -10.06 1.20 -9.15
CA LEU A 111 -11.01 0.77 -10.18
C LEU A 111 -10.35 0.28 -11.48
N ARG A 112 -9.14 0.75 -11.79
CA ARG A 112 -8.42 0.37 -13.01
C ARG A 112 -6.93 0.35 -12.75
N GLU A 113 -6.23 -0.49 -13.52
CA GLU A 113 -4.78 -0.48 -13.60
C GLU A 113 -4.33 -0.31 -15.05
N TYR A 114 -3.19 0.31 -15.22
CA TYR A 114 -2.35 0.23 -16.40
C TYR A 114 -1.08 -0.52 -15.99
N TYR A 115 -0.64 -1.42 -16.85
CA TYR A 115 0.59 -2.17 -16.63
C TYR A 115 1.38 -2.31 -17.92
N TYR A 116 2.65 -1.94 -17.90
CA TYR A 116 3.54 -2.09 -19.04
C TYR A 116 4.90 -2.63 -18.58
N SER A 117 5.22 -3.83 -19.06
CA SER A 117 6.53 -4.45 -18.88
C SER A 117 7.33 -4.34 -20.18
N GLY A 118 8.37 -3.50 -20.16
CA GLY A 118 9.28 -3.37 -21.32
C GLY A 118 10.00 -4.68 -21.64
N LYS A 119 10.24 -5.51 -20.63
CA LYS A 119 10.82 -6.84 -20.75
C LYS A 119 9.92 -7.79 -21.55
N ASP A 120 8.63 -7.87 -21.20
CA ASP A 120 7.68 -8.76 -21.86
C ASP A 120 7.35 -8.27 -23.29
N LYS A 121 7.39 -6.96 -23.48
CA LYS A 121 7.14 -6.34 -24.79
C LYS A 121 8.40 -6.21 -25.66
N MET A 122 9.57 -6.57 -25.12
CA MET A 122 10.89 -6.38 -25.77
C MET A 122 11.10 -4.93 -26.27
N ARG A 123 10.52 -3.97 -25.58
CA ARG A 123 10.60 -2.55 -25.89
C ARG A 123 10.43 -1.70 -24.66
N GLN A 124 11.40 -0.83 -24.39
CA GLN A 124 11.26 0.22 -23.37
C GLN A 124 10.51 1.43 -23.96
N LYS A 125 9.64 2.03 -23.15
CA LYS A 125 9.01 3.31 -23.44
C LYS A 125 9.84 4.45 -22.88
N THR A 126 9.77 5.58 -23.55
CA THR A 126 10.32 6.85 -23.06
C THR A 126 9.39 7.50 -22.05
N ASP A 127 9.90 8.48 -21.28
CA ASP A 127 9.07 9.30 -20.39
C ASP A 127 7.90 9.96 -21.12
N SER A 128 8.15 10.42 -22.36
CA SER A 128 7.13 11.03 -23.21
C SER A 128 6.01 10.05 -23.55
N GLU A 129 6.34 8.81 -23.94
CA GLU A 129 5.35 7.78 -24.25
C GLU A 129 4.52 7.36 -23.02
N TYR A 130 5.19 7.25 -21.85
CA TYR A 130 4.46 7.00 -20.61
C TYR A 130 3.55 8.16 -20.20
N ALA A 131 3.95 9.40 -20.49
CA ALA A 131 3.12 10.56 -20.23
C ALA A 131 1.89 10.60 -21.15
N ASP A 132 2.03 10.18 -22.43
CA ASP A 132 0.90 10.01 -23.35
C ASP A 132 -0.07 8.93 -22.84
N ASP A 133 0.46 7.78 -22.38
CA ASP A 133 -0.35 6.71 -21.78
C ASP A 133 -1.09 7.20 -20.53
N LEU A 134 -0.43 8.00 -19.68
CA LEU A 134 -1.04 8.54 -18.47
C LEU A 134 -2.18 9.51 -18.79
N ILE A 135 -2.02 10.36 -19.79
CA ILE A 135 -3.08 11.26 -20.29
C ILE A 135 -4.25 10.43 -20.82
N ALA A 136 -3.99 9.42 -21.66
CA ALA A 136 -5.01 8.50 -22.15
C ALA A 136 -5.72 7.73 -21.03
N PHE A 137 -4.99 7.38 -19.97
CA PHE A 137 -5.53 6.75 -18.76
C PHE A 137 -6.39 7.70 -17.92
N GLY A 138 -6.32 9.02 -18.15
CA GLY A 138 -7.12 10.06 -17.51
C GLY A 138 -6.38 10.89 -16.48
N GLY A 139 -5.06 11.01 -16.60
CA GLY A 139 -4.19 11.75 -15.67
C GLY A 139 -4.50 13.24 -15.54
N GLU A 140 -5.14 13.85 -16.56
CA GLU A 140 -5.55 15.26 -16.49
C GLU A 140 -6.74 15.54 -15.57
N LYS A 141 -7.52 14.48 -15.26
CA LYS A 141 -8.78 14.58 -14.50
C LYS A 141 -8.64 14.14 -13.04
N VAL A 142 -7.45 14.30 -12.46
CA VAL A 142 -7.14 13.90 -11.09
C VAL A 142 -6.72 15.08 -10.24
N ILE A 143 -6.87 14.95 -8.93
CA ILE A 143 -6.37 15.97 -8.00
C ILE A 143 -4.85 16.00 -8.07
N PHE A 144 -4.23 14.82 -7.97
CA PHE A 144 -2.80 14.63 -8.13
C PHE A 144 -2.50 13.28 -8.79
N THR A 145 -1.40 13.25 -9.54
CA THR A 145 -0.66 12.03 -9.85
C THR A 145 0.43 11.87 -8.79
N ILE A 146 0.47 10.71 -8.14
CA ILE A 146 1.40 10.40 -7.04
C ILE A 146 2.51 9.54 -7.61
N LEU A 147 3.77 9.96 -7.44
CA LEU A 147 4.94 9.37 -8.06
C LEU A 147 6.10 9.29 -7.05
N ASP A 148 6.89 8.22 -7.12
CA ASP A 148 8.11 8.10 -6.32
C ASP A 148 9.05 9.29 -6.54
N PRO A 149 9.60 9.89 -5.48
CA PRO A 149 10.53 11.02 -5.57
C PRO A 149 11.75 10.77 -6.46
N SER A 150 12.21 9.53 -6.57
CA SER A 150 13.39 9.14 -7.37
C SER A 150 13.18 9.22 -8.88
N ALA A 151 11.92 9.20 -9.35
CA ALA A 151 11.55 9.25 -10.77
C ALA A 151 11.62 10.69 -11.34
N LEU A 152 12.77 11.36 -11.21
CA LEU A 152 12.94 12.79 -11.52
C LEU A 152 12.69 13.13 -12.98
N SER A 153 13.14 12.29 -13.92
CA SER A 153 12.98 12.53 -15.35
C SER A 153 11.50 12.50 -15.74
N PHE A 154 10.80 11.46 -15.32
CA PHE A 154 9.38 11.30 -15.58
C PHE A 154 8.54 12.40 -14.90
N LYS A 155 8.85 12.74 -13.66
CA LYS A 155 8.22 13.87 -12.96
C LYS A 155 8.37 15.19 -13.73
N THR A 156 9.55 15.42 -14.29
CA THR A 156 9.83 16.62 -15.10
C THR A 156 8.98 16.63 -16.36
N GLU A 157 8.88 15.49 -17.04
CA GLU A 157 8.04 15.35 -18.26
C GLU A 157 6.56 15.60 -17.95
N LEU A 158 6.04 14.99 -16.86
CA LEU A 158 4.65 15.19 -16.45
C LEU A 158 4.32 16.67 -16.15
N LYS A 159 5.24 17.36 -15.45
CA LYS A 159 5.09 18.79 -15.15
C LYS A 159 5.12 19.66 -16.39
N LYS A 160 5.98 19.36 -17.39
CA LYS A 160 6.00 20.05 -18.69
C LYS A 160 4.67 19.95 -19.41
N ARG A 161 3.94 18.84 -19.24
CA ARG A 161 2.61 18.60 -19.81
C ARG A 161 1.47 19.19 -18.98
N GLY A 162 1.78 19.93 -17.91
CA GLY A 162 0.80 20.57 -17.04
C GLY A 162 0.10 19.64 -16.05
N LEU A 163 0.58 18.41 -15.87
CA LEU A 163 0.01 17.48 -14.91
C LEU A 163 0.44 17.84 -13.49
N ARG A 164 -0.49 17.68 -12.53
CA ARG A 164 -0.24 17.93 -11.11
C ARG A 164 0.37 16.70 -10.47
N VAL A 165 1.67 16.77 -10.16
CA VAL A 165 2.43 15.68 -9.57
C VAL A 165 2.71 15.96 -8.11
N LYS A 166 2.43 14.99 -7.25
CA LYS A 166 2.82 14.94 -5.83
C LYS A 166 3.79 13.79 -5.61
N GLU A 167 4.81 14.01 -4.81
CA GLU A 167 5.72 12.96 -4.40
C GLU A 167 5.05 12.03 -3.40
N ALA A 168 5.33 10.73 -3.54
CA ALA A 168 4.93 9.73 -2.57
C ALA A 168 5.75 9.87 -1.29
N ASP A 169 5.15 9.46 -0.18
CA ASP A 169 5.87 9.21 1.06
C ASP A 169 6.46 7.80 0.98
N ASN A 170 7.78 7.69 1.13
CA ASN A 170 8.52 6.44 0.93
C ASN A 170 8.81 5.69 2.24
N GLU A 171 8.11 5.99 3.33
CA GLU A 171 8.17 5.23 4.58
C GLU A 171 7.48 3.86 4.39
N VAL A 172 8.27 2.87 3.94
CA VAL A 172 7.77 1.56 3.49
C VAL A 172 6.96 0.84 4.55
N LEU A 173 7.47 0.79 5.80
CA LEU A 173 6.78 0.07 6.88
C LEU A 173 5.46 0.74 7.27
N ASP A 174 5.41 2.06 7.27
CA ASP A 174 4.18 2.82 7.53
C ASP A 174 3.17 2.63 6.40
N GLY A 175 3.63 2.62 5.15
CA GLY A 175 2.81 2.31 3.98
C GLY A 175 2.20 0.90 4.06
N ILE A 176 3.00 -0.12 4.38
CA ILE A 176 2.54 -1.50 4.57
C ILE A 176 1.51 -1.56 5.71
N ARG A 177 1.80 -0.97 6.86
CA ARG A 177 0.92 -0.93 8.03
C ARG A 177 -0.43 -0.31 7.70
N MET A 178 -0.42 0.85 7.06
CA MET A 178 -1.66 1.55 6.66
C MET A 178 -2.48 0.72 5.69
N THR A 179 -1.85 0.19 4.66
CA THR A 179 -2.49 -0.66 3.63
C THR A 179 -3.09 -1.93 4.25
N SER A 180 -2.35 -2.59 5.16
CA SER A 180 -2.83 -3.76 5.91
C SER A 180 -4.10 -3.44 6.70
N THR A 181 -4.10 -2.31 7.42
CA THR A 181 -5.28 -1.86 8.18
C THR A 181 -6.47 -1.57 7.28
N LEU A 182 -6.24 -0.93 6.13
CA LEU A 182 -7.30 -0.64 5.16
C LEU A 182 -7.89 -1.92 4.55
N PHE A 183 -7.08 -2.95 4.29
CA PHE A 183 -7.58 -4.25 3.83
C PHE A 183 -8.37 -4.97 4.93
N ALA A 184 -7.82 -5.07 6.15
CA ALA A 184 -8.48 -5.74 7.27
C ALA A 184 -9.84 -5.11 7.60
N THR A 185 -9.95 -3.78 7.51
CA THR A 185 -11.19 -3.03 7.78
C THR A 185 -12.13 -2.91 6.56
N LYS A 186 -11.77 -3.50 5.41
CA LYS A 186 -12.52 -3.43 4.15
C LYS A 186 -12.73 -2.00 3.65
N LYS A 187 -11.80 -1.12 3.97
CA LYS A 187 -11.77 0.27 3.49
C LYS A 187 -11.01 0.45 2.20
N LEU A 188 -10.13 -0.48 1.82
CA LEU A 188 -9.46 -0.53 0.52
C LEU A 188 -10.03 -1.68 -0.30
N LEU A 189 -10.63 -1.34 -1.43
CA LEU A 189 -11.29 -2.25 -2.35
C LEU A 189 -10.65 -2.16 -3.72
N ILE A 190 -10.42 -3.33 -4.34
CA ILE A 190 -9.74 -3.43 -5.63
C ILE A 190 -10.67 -4.11 -6.61
N HIS A 191 -10.86 -3.48 -7.77
CA HIS A 191 -11.68 -4.04 -8.82
C HIS A 191 -11.01 -5.28 -9.44
N GLU A 192 -11.79 -6.32 -9.72
CA GLU A 192 -11.27 -7.60 -10.26
C GLU A 192 -10.45 -7.45 -11.56
N ARG A 193 -10.68 -6.36 -12.33
CA ARG A 193 -9.89 -6.04 -13.53
C ARG A 193 -8.45 -5.59 -13.27
N CYS A 194 -8.10 -5.29 -12.01
CA CYS A 194 -6.73 -4.97 -11.59
C CYS A 194 -5.95 -6.26 -11.31
N GLU A 195 -5.82 -7.11 -12.34
CA GLU A 195 -5.30 -8.48 -12.21
C GLU A 195 -3.85 -8.52 -11.76
N LYS A 196 -3.01 -7.59 -12.24
CA LYS A 196 -1.59 -7.54 -11.88
C LYS A 196 -1.42 -7.11 -10.43
N LEU A 197 -2.11 -6.06 -10.00
CA LEU A 197 -2.11 -5.61 -8.61
C LEU A 197 -2.59 -6.73 -7.67
N ILE A 198 -3.68 -7.42 -8.01
CA ILE A 198 -4.21 -8.51 -7.20
C ILE A 198 -3.17 -9.65 -7.08
N ALA A 199 -2.54 -10.03 -8.19
CA ALA A 199 -1.52 -11.08 -8.19
C ALA A 199 -0.29 -10.70 -7.33
N GLU A 200 0.16 -9.43 -7.42
CA GLU A 200 1.28 -8.94 -6.60
C GLU A 200 0.93 -8.92 -5.11
N LEU A 201 -0.25 -8.43 -4.73
CA LEU A 201 -0.69 -8.43 -3.33
C LEU A 201 -0.79 -9.84 -2.73
N GLN A 202 -1.19 -10.82 -3.53
CA GLN A 202 -1.28 -12.22 -3.12
C GLN A 202 0.08 -12.93 -3.04
N GLY A 203 1.10 -12.39 -3.70
CA GLY A 203 2.46 -12.93 -3.72
C GLY A 203 3.49 -12.10 -2.96
N TYR A 204 3.09 -10.98 -2.35
CA TYR A 204 4.04 -10.07 -1.69
C TYR A 204 4.45 -10.62 -0.33
N ILE A 205 5.71 -11.05 -0.23
CA ILE A 205 6.28 -11.72 0.95
C ILE A 205 7.36 -10.87 1.60
N TRP A 206 7.60 -11.09 2.88
CA TRP A 206 8.72 -10.49 3.58
C TRP A 206 10.04 -11.04 3.07
N ASP A 207 11.03 -10.15 2.88
CA ASP A 207 12.40 -10.57 2.59
C ASP A 207 13.09 -10.99 3.89
N GLU A 208 13.39 -12.29 4.03
CA GLU A 208 14.10 -12.85 5.19
C GLU A 208 15.49 -12.23 5.41
N LYS A 209 16.08 -11.63 4.37
CA LYS A 209 17.41 -11.00 4.43
C LYS A 209 17.39 -9.53 4.86
N ALA A 210 16.21 -8.92 4.93
CA ALA A 210 16.04 -7.52 5.30
C ALA A 210 15.79 -7.30 6.81
N GLN A 211 16.03 -8.33 7.62
CA GLN A 211 15.88 -8.29 9.09
C GLN A 211 17.17 -7.93 9.80
#